data_9c2942369c46ef5a82895e52ebabcb5c
#
_entry.id   9c2942369c46ef5a82895e52ebabcb5c
#
_cell.length_a   1.000
_cell.length_b   1.000
_cell.length_c   1.000
_cell.angle_alpha   90.00
_cell.angle_beta   90.00
_cell.angle_gamma   90.00
#
_symmetry.space_group_name_H-M   'P 1'
#
loop_
_entity.id
_entity.type
_entity.pdbx_description
1 polymer ?
#
loop_
_entity_poly.entity_id
_entity_poly.type
_entity_poly.pdbx_seq_one_letter_code
_entity_poly.pdbx_strand_id
1 'polypeptide(L)'
;MKTTILLAAFALAFGAAAAYPAPWGVKADTAEEKAAITARCWTHDTTKDVKIWPEGKIPLKVSDKPMKFLEHELNQSNVVVTDINDPQFTLFPAPGEGPKPAVVILPGGGYWQLGWNKEGTEIAAWLNANGFTGVVLLYRAPNQRDAALCDVQRTIGLLRRDSAKYGVDPKRIGVIGFSAGANLAVRASTNWRKRLYDRVDDADDQSCRPDFQMPIYPWDLFPKNLRKDNLPLVLKPDYPVDRETPPAFIMQAQDDFCMVETAVGYYLALRKAGVKSALHIYPWGGHGYGLRRLGTPCDVWSDAAADWLKGIR
;
A
#
# COMPACT_ATOMS: atom_id res chain seq x y z
N MET A 1 -23.00 37.56 3.31
CA MET A 1 -22.15 37.07 4.40
C MET A 1 -21.27 35.97 3.83
N LYS A 2 -19.97 36.24 3.65
CA LYS A 2 -18.99 35.29 3.13
C LYS A 2 -18.38 34.55 4.33
N THR A 3 -18.62 33.27 4.44
CA THR A 3 -18.04 32.43 5.52
C THR A 3 -16.66 31.98 5.07
N THR A 4 -15.63 32.60 5.60
CA THR A 4 -14.24 32.22 5.41
C THR A 4 -13.94 31.01 6.29
N ILE A 5 -13.65 29.88 5.70
CA ILE A 5 -13.16 28.69 6.40
C ILE A 5 -11.67 28.89 6.68
N LEU A 6 -11.35 29.06 7.96
CA LEU A 6 -9.98 29.14 8.45
C LEU A 6 -9.40 27.71 8.48
N LEU A 7 -8.50 27.39 7.54
CA LEU A 7 -7.60 26.24 7.65
C LEU A 7 -6.48 26.59 8.64
N ALA A 8 -6.52 26.05 9.82
CA ALA A 8 -5.43 26.16 10.78
C ALA A 8 -4.26 25.29 10.31
N ALA A 9 -3.23 25.95 9.77
CA ALA A 9 -1.95 25.34 9.46
C ALA A 9 -1.17 25.17 10.76
N PHE A 10 -0.95 23.93 11.22
CA PHE A 10 0.06 23.63 12.24
C PHE A 10 1.43 23.67 11.56
N ALA A 11 2.09 24.81 11.61
CA ALA A 11 3.49 24.94 11.26
C ALA A 11 4.35 24.45 12.43
N LEU A 12 4.83 23.21 12.37
CA LEU A 12 5.97 22.75 13.16
C LEU A 12 7.24 23.19 12.44
N ALA A 13 7.98 24.09 13.08
CA ALA A 13 9.30 24.53 12.64
C ALA A 13 10.27 23.36 12.69
N PHE A 14 10.64 22.81 11.55
CA PHE A 14 11.76 21.87 11.43
C PHE A 14 13.00 22.65 10.99
N GLY A 15 13.97 22.70 11.94
CA GLY A 15 15.32 23.16 11.64
C GLY A 15 16.04 22.22 10.67
N ALA A 16 16.98 22.81 9.91
CA ALA A 16 18.04 22.26 9.07
C ALA A 16 17.73 20.90 8.41
N ALA A 17 17.68 20.89 7.07
CA ALA A 17 17.60 19.70 6.24
C ALA A 17 18.69 18.69 6.63
N ALA A 18 18.36 17.75 7.50
CA ALA A 18 19.15 16.54 7.66
C ALA A 18 19.01 15.76 6.37
N ALA A 19 20.14 15.52 5.69
CA ALA A 19 20.20 14.59 4.56
C ALA A 19 19.55 13.28 5.03
N TYR A 20 18.41 12.92 4.42
CA TYR A 20 17.75 11.66 4.75
C TYR A 20 18.72 10.53 4.45
N PRO A 21 19.00 9.65 5.43
CA PRO A 21 19.79 8.45 5.14
C PRO A 21 19.02 7.60 4.11
N ALA A 22 19.77 6.78 3.37
CA ALA A 22 19.22 5.85 2.39
C ALA A 22 17.99 5.09 2.91
N PRO A 23 17.05 4.67 2.04
CA PRO A 23 15.84 3.96 2.42
C PRO A 23 16.15 2.86 3.44
N TRP A 24 15.44 2.88 4.54
CA TRP A 24 15.68 2.06 5.71
C TRP A 24 15.65 0.58 5.37
N GLY A 25 16.61 -0.17 5.90
CA GLY A 25 16.68 -1.61 5.72
C GLY A 25 17.28 -2.08 4.38
N VAL A 26 17.68 -1.18 3.48
CA VAL A 26 18.44 -1.57 2.30
C VAL A 26 19.91 -1.72 2.74
N LYS A 27 20.44 -2.94 2.68
CA LYS A 27 21.86 -3.18 2.79
C LYS A 27 22.53 -2.57 1.57
N ALA A 28 23.12 -1.41 1.74
CA ALA A 28 24.02 -0.79 0.80
C ALA A 28 25.32 -0.59 1.51
N ASP A 29 26.38 -1.20 1.00
CA ASP A 29 27.67 -1.23 1.66
C ASP A 29 28.48 0.02 1.34
N THR A 30 28.16 0.72 0.24
CA THR A 30 28.84 1.94 -0.20
C THR A 30 27.93 3.17 -0.22
N ALA A 31 28.54 4.37 -0.16
CA ALA A 31 27.81 5.63 -0.32
C ALA A 31 27.19 5.77 -1.73
N GLU A 32 27.83 5.21 -2.75
CA GLU A 32 27.35 5.23 -4.14
C GLU A 32 26.10 4.36 -4.32
N GLU A 33 26.10 3.16 -3.72
CA GLU A 33 24.92 2.29 -3.72
C GLU A 33 23.73 2.96 -3.00
N LYS A 34 23.98 3.61 -1.87
CA LYS A 34 22.97 4.38 -1.13
C LYS A 34 22.41 5.52 -1.98
N ALA A 35 23.26 6.28 -2.65
CA ALA A 35 22.86 7.36 -3.54
C ALA A 35 22.05 6.85 -4.74
N ALA A 36 22.47 5.73 -5.36
CA ALA A 36 21.77 5.13 -6.49
C ALA A 36 20.39 4.60 -6.10
N ILE A 37 20.25 3.98 -4.92
CA ILE A 37 18.95 3.52 -4.39
C ILE A 37 18.07 4.73 -4.12
N THR A 38 18.59 5.78 -3.48
CA THR A 38 17.85 7.01 -3.21
C THR A 38 17.36 7.65 -4.50
N ALA A 39 18.24 7.85 -5.49
CA ALA A 39 17.86 8.40 -6.79
C ALA A 39 16.76 7.58 -7.47
N ARG A 40 16.84 6.24 -7.44
CA ARG A 40 15.82 5.35 -8.01
C ARG A 40 14.48 5.45 -7.31
N CYS A 41 14.47 5.71 -6.00
CA CYS A 41 13.23 5.90 -5.24
C CYS A 41 12.52 7.23 -5.56
N TRP A 42 13.25 8.24 -6.04
CA TRP A 42 12.70 9.58 -6.28
C TRP A 42 12.29 9.81 -7.74
N THR A 43 12.83 9.03 -8.67
CA THR A 43 12.51 9.16 -10.09
C THR A 43 11.41 8.20 -10.50
N HIS A 44 10.49 8.66 -11.35
CA HIS A 44 9.54 7.82 -12.04
C HIS A 44 10.02 7.58 -13.47
N ASP A 45 10.45 6.35 -13.75
CA ASP A 45 10.84 5.91 -15.09
C ASP A 45 9.63 5.24 -15.76
N THR A 46 8.89 6.03 -16.53
CA THR A 46 7.67 5.58 -17.21
C THR A 46 7.90 4.43 -18.19
N THR A 47 9.15 4.17 -18.61
CA THR A 47 9.47 3.05 -19.51
C THR A 47 9.31 1.68 -18.83
N LYS A 48 9.23 1.67 -17.50
CA LYS A 48 9.03 0.46 -16.69
C LYS A 48 7.58 0.24 -16.27
N ASP A 49 6.70 1.14 -16.66
CA ASP A 49 5.30 1.05 -16.30
C ASP A 49 4.57 0.01 -17.17
N VAL A 50 3.74 -0.75 -16.51
CA VAL A 50 2.88 -1.75 -17.14
C VAL A 50 1.43 -1.32 -16.99
N LYS A 51 0.78 -0.98 -18.11
CA LYS A 51 -0.66 -0.73 -18.13
C LYS A 51 -1.40 -2.01 -17.77
N ILE A 52 -2.35 -1.91 -16.85
CA ILE A 52 -3.08 -3.08 -16.37
C ILE A 52 -4.33 -3.40 -17.21
N TRP A 53 -4.86 -2.43 -17.90
CA TRP A 53 -6.03 -2.60 -18.77
C TRP A 53 -5.65 -2.47 -20.24
N PRO A 54 -6.18 -3.31 -21.12
CA PRO A 54 -6.09 -3.09 -22.56
C PRO A 54 -6.78 -1.79 -22.96
N GLU A 55 -6.34 -1.21 -24.06
CA GLU A 55 -6.94 0.00 -24.61
C GLU A 55 -8.46 -0.15 -24.79
N GLY A 56 -9.21 0.85 -24.39
CA GLY A 56 -10.68 0.87 -24.46
C GLY A 56 -11.41 -0.05 -23.49
N LYS A 57 -10.69 -0.82 -22.62
CA LYS A 57 -11.30 -1.80 -21.70
C LYS A 57 -11.14 -1.45 -20.21
N ILE A 58 -10.87 -0.19 -19.87
CA ILE A 58 -10.80 0.27 -18.48
C ILE A 58 -12.23 0.31 -17.90
N PRO A 59 -12.57 -0.59 -16.95
CA PRO A 59 -13.91 -0.59 -16.37
C PRO A 59 -14.10 0.63 -15.44
N LEU A 60 -15.34 1.07 -15.24
CA LEU A 60 -15.67 2.18 -14.33
C LEU A 60 -14.86 3.46 -14.61
N LYS A 61 -14.47 3.70 -15.85
CA LYS A 61 -13.68 4.88 -16.22
C LYS A 61 -14.53 6.14 -16.09
N VAL A 62 -14.03 7.15 -15.37
CA VAL A 62 -14.75 8.40 -15.10
C VAL A 62 -14.14 9.63 -15.77
N SER A 63 -12.90 9.53 -16.26
CA SER A 63 -12.17 10.66 -16.83
C SER A 63 -11.03 10.19 -17.75
N ASP A 64 -10.66 11.05 -18.68
CA ASP A 64 -9.45 10.89 -19.54
C ASP A 64 -8.33 11.85 -19.16
N LYS A 65 -8.45 12.57 -18.05
CA LYS A 65 -7.39 13.46 -17.57
C LYS A 65 -6.10 12.67 -17.35
N PRO A 66 -4.96 13.15 -17.84
CA PRO A 66 -3.67 12.52 -17.60
C PRO A 66 -3.30 12.61 -16.11
N MET A 67 -2.65 11.58 -15.61
CA MET A 67 -2.11 11.60 -14.25
C MET A 67 -1.06 12.68 -14.08
N LYS A 68 -0.91 13.18 -12.86
CA LYS A 68 0.04 14.23 -12.50
C LYS A 68 0.90 13.80 -11.33
N PHE A 69 2.20 13.99 -11.47
CA PHE A 69 3.16 13.91 -10.38
C PHE A 69 3.35 15.31 -9.81
N LEU A 70 3.14 15.45 -8.50
CA LEU A 70 3.24 16.72 -7.80
C LEU A 70 4.27 16.57 -6.68
N GLU A 71 5.23 17.50 -6.64
CA GLU A 71 6.11 17.64 -5.50
C GLU A 71 5.41 18.51 -4.44
N HIS A 72 5.37 18.02 -3.21
CA HIS A 72 4.84 18.82 -2.10
C HIS A 72 5.88 19.87 -1.69
N GLU A 73 5.61 21.14 -1.99
CA GLU A 73 6.50 22.27 -1.67
C GLU A 73 6.83 22.37 -0.17
N LEU A 74 5.88 22.01 0.69
CA LEU A 74 6.06 22.00 2.16
C LEU A 74 6.85 20.79 2.68
N ASN A 75 7.04 19.78 1.86
CA ASN A 75 7.77 18.57 2.21
C ASN A 75 8.47 18.03 0.97
N GLN A 76 9.55 18.68 0.60
CA GLN A 76 10.38 18.40 -0.61
C GLN A 76 10.76 16.92 -0.77
N SER A 77 10.50 16.09 0.23
CA SER A 77 10.77 14.67 0.23
C SER A 77 9.55 13.80 -0.14
N ASN A 78 8.40 14.36 -0.54
CA ASN A 78 7.21 13.58 -0.86
C ASN A 78 6.66 13.92 -2.24
N VAL A 79 6.75 12.96 -3.16
CA VAL A 79 6.11 13.02 -4.48
C VAL A 79 4.76 12.31 -4.37
N VAL A 80 3.71 12.97 -4.82
CA VAL A 80 2.36 12.39 -4.88
C VAL A 80 1.86 12.32 -6.32
N VAL A 81 1.00 11.36 -6.59
CA VAL A 81 0.37 11.16 -7.91
C VAL A 81 -1.14 11.31 -7.77
N THR A 82 -1.75 12.06 -8.66
CA THR A 82 -3.20 12.28 -8.72
C THR A 82 -3.72 12.22 -10.15
N ASP A 83 -5.04 12.33 -10.33
CA ASP A 83 -5.73 12.20 -11.63
C ASP A 83 -5.40 10.88 -12.35
N ILE A 84 -5.27 9.77 -11.60
CA ILE A 84 -4.96 8.45 -12.14
C ILE A 84 -6.23 7.86 -12.74
N ASN A 85 -6.34 7.87 -14.08
CA ASN A 85 -7.47 7.35 -14.83
C ASN A 85 -7.06 6.18 -15.76
N ASP A 86 -5.77 6.05 -16.04
CA ASP A 86 -5.14 4.93 -16.75
C ASP A 86 -4.17 4.24 -15.77
N PRO A 87 -4.67 3.31 -14.94
CA PRO A 87 -3.88 2.72 -13.87
C PRO A 87 -2.81 1.79 -14.43
N GLN A 88 -1.67 1.78 -13.74
CA GLN A 88 -0.48 1.04 -14.13
C GLN A 88 0.33 0.62 -12.92
N PHE A 89 1.22 -0.35 -13.08
CA PHE A 89 2.19 -0.66 -12.05
C PHE A 89 3.62 -0.54 -12.54
N THR A 90 4.53 -0.23 -11.63
CA THR A 90 5.98 -0.28 -11.86
C THR A 90 6.56 -1.45 -11.10
N LEU A 91 7.33 -2.29 -11.78
CA LEU A 91 7.96 -3.47 -11.20
C LEU A 91 9.37 -3.13 -10.68
N PHE A 92 9.66 -3.54 -9.46
CA PHE A 92 10.97 -3.46 -8.82
C PHE A 92 11.44 -4.89 -8.50
N PRO A 93 12.15 -5.57 -9.42
CA PRO A 93 12.55 -6.96 -9.23
C PRO A 93 13.48 -7.14 -8.04
N ALA A 94 13.26 -8.17 -7.24
CA ALA A 94 14.20 -8.58 -6.20
C ALA A 94 15.48 -9.15 -6.82
N PRO A 95 16.65 -8.95 -6.19
CA PRO A 95 17.91 -9.49 -6.67
C PRO A 95 17.96 -11.02 -6.55
N GLY A 96 18.87 -11.65 -7.31
CA GLY A 96 19.15 -13.08 -7.30
C GLY A 96 18.34 -13.89 -8.32
N GLU A 97 18.71 -15.16 -8.47
CA GLU A 97 18.13 -16.07 -9.46
C GLU A 97 16.75 -16.63 -9.06
N GLY A 98 16.00 -17.11 -10.05
CA GLY A 98 14.71 -17.79 -9.90
C GLY A 98 13.53 -16.87 -9.55
N PRO A 99 12.31 -17.42 -9.59
CA PRO A 99 11.10 -16.67 -9.29
C PRO A 99 11.07 -16.17 -7.84
N LYS A 100 10.73 -14.91 -7.64
CA LYS A 100 10.69 -14.26 -6.32
C LYS A 100 9.24 -14.06 -5.85
N PRO A 101 8.95 -14.14 -4.55
CA PRO A 101 7.68 -13.66 -4.06
C PRO A 101 7.50 -12.19 -4.41
N ALA A 102 6.27 -11.76 -4.64
CA ALA A 102 5.96 -10.38 -4.99
C ALA A 102 4.99 -9.74 -4.01
N VAL A 103 5.08 -8.43 -3.85
CA VAL A 103 4.16 -7.66 -3.04
C VAL A 103 3.64 -6.47 -3.85
N VAL A 104 2.34 -6.43 -4.06
CA VAL A 104 1.66 -5.26 -4.65
C VAL A 104 1.57 -4.19 -3.56
N ILE A 105 2.19 -3.05 -3.82
CA ILE A 105 2.29 -1.90 -2.93
C ILE A 105 1.18 -0.93 -3.28
N LEU A 106 0.36 -0.59 -2.29
CA LEU A 106 -0.80 0.28 -2.39
C LEU A 106 -0.54 1.53 -1.53
N PRO A 107 0.01 2.61 -2.12
CA PRO A 107 0.29 3.83 -1.38
C PRO A 107 -0.97 4.46 -0.80
N GLY A 108 -0.83 5.20 0.30
CA GLY A 108 -1.89 6.02 0.88
C GLY A 108 -2.07 7.36 0.19
N GLY A 109 -2.98 8.17 0.72
CA GLY A 109 -3.32 9.51 0.22
C GLY A 109 -4.83 9.75 0.20
N GLY A 110 -5.59 9.09 1.09
CA GLY A 110 -7.01 9.31 1.32
C GLY A 110 -7.93 8.96 0.15
N TYR A 111 -7.48 8.20 -0.83
CA TYR A 111 -8.10 8.01 -2.15
C TYR A 111 -8.20 9.30 -2.99
N TRP A 112 -7.48 10.36 -2.62
CA TRP A 112 -7.38 11.60 -3.41
C TRP A 112 -6.14 11.60 -4.30
N GLN A 113 -5.06 11.05 -3.77
CA GLN A 113 -3.74 10.98 -4.39
C GLN A 113 -3.00 9.76 -3.84
N LEU A 114 -1.83 9.44 -4.38
CA LEU A 114 -0.97 8.35 -3.94
C LEU A 114 0.42 8.88 -3.60
N GLY A 115 0.97 8.47 -2.44
CA GLY A 115 2.34 8.79 -2.05
C GLY A 115 3.36 7.96 -2.83
N TRP A 116 3.86 8.47 -3.95
CA TRP A 116 4.71 7.72 -4.88
C TRP A 116 5.99 7.18 -4.25
N ASN A 117 6.78 8.05 -3.61
CA ASN A 117 8.05 7.62 -3.03
C ASN A 117 7.90 7.04 -1.62
N LYS A 118 7.34 7.79 -0.68
CA LYS A 118 7.29 7.44 0.74
C LYS A 118 6.59 6.10 1.04
N GLU A 119 5.48 5.84 0.37
CA GLU A 119 4.64 4.65 0.56
C GLU A 119 4.60 3.76 -0.70
N GLY A 120 5.45 4.06 -1.68
CA GLY A 120 5.60 3.33 -2.94
C GLY A 120 7.02 2.84 -3.14
N THR A 121 7.88 3.65 -3.76
CA THR A 121 9.22 3.20 -4.17
C THR A 121 10.18 2.95 -3.02
N GLU A 122 10.08 3.66 -1.91
CA GLU A 122 10.87 3.37 -0.69
C GLU A 122 10.50 1.98 -0.12
N ILE A 123 9.20 1.63 -0.17
CA ILE A 123 8.72 0.31 0.24
C ILE A 123 9.22 -0.78 -0.72
N ALA A 124 9.22 -0.50 -2.04
CA ALA A 124 9.74 -1.44 -3.02
C ALA A 124 11.23 -1.74 -2.80
N ALA A 125 12.03 -0.71 -2.47
CA ALA A 125 13.43 -0.88 -2.14
C ALA A 125 13.63 -1.73 -0.88
N TRP A 126 12.83 -1.51 0.17
CA TRP A 126 12.86 -2.32 1.39
C TRP A 126 12.46 -3.77 1.13
N LEU A 127 11.44 -4.01 0.31
CA LEU A 127 11.03 -5.35 -0.09
C LEU A 127 12.14 -6.07 -0.86
N ASN A 128 12.81 -5.38 -1.79
CA ASN A 128 13.95 -5.95 -2.52
C ASN A 128 15.08 -6.39 -1.57
N ALA A 129 15.40 -5.58 -0.55
CA ALA A 129 16.40 -5.94 0.46
C ALA A 129 16.01 -7.19 1.28
N ASN A 130 14.71 -7.51 1.33
CA ASN A 130 14.16 -8.68 1.99
C ASN A 130 13.84 -9.85 1.03
N GLY A 131 14.26 -9.75 -0.24
CA GLY A 131 14.11 -10.81 -1.23
C GLY A 131 12.74 -10.89 -1.90
N PHE A 132 11.93 -9.83 -1.81
CA PHE A 132 10.61 -9.72 -2.44
C PHE A 132 10.64 -8.74 -3.61
N THR A 133 10.00 -9.08 -4.71
CA THR A 133 9.75 -8.15 -5.81
C THR A 133 8.65 -7.16 -5.38
N GLY A 134 8.97 -5.86 -5.42
CA GLY A 134 8.01 -4.79 -5.19
C GLY A 134 7.24 -4.46 -6.46
N VAL A 135 5.93 -4.27 -6.36
CA VAL A 135 5.06 -3.87 -7.49
C VAL A 135 4.26 -2.65 -7.04
N VAL A 136 4.73 -1.44 -7.36
CA VAL A 136 4.04 -0.20 -6.99
C VAL A 136 2.86 0.00 -7.94
N LEU A 137 1.65 -0.10 -7.41
CA LEU A 137 0.43 0.10 -8.18
C LEU A 137 -0.06 1.53 -8.06
N LEU A 138 -0.11 2.25 -9.18
CA LEU A 138 -0.83 3.50 -9.32
C LEU A 138 -2.30 3.19 -9.61
N TYR A 139 -3.04 2.87 -8.55
CA TYR A 139 -4.48 2.60 -8.64
C TYR A 139 -5.28 3.88 -8.82
N ARG A 140 -6.48 3.78 -9.38
CA ARG A 140 -7.30 4.95 -9.74
C ARG A 140 -7.70 5.82 -8.55
N ALA A 141 -7.45 7.12 -8.72
CA ALA A 141 -7.79 8.21 -7.81
C ALA A 141 -8.01 9.51 -8.65
N PRO A 142 -8.75 10.52 -8.18
CA PRO A 142 -9.41 10.62 -6.87
C PRO A 142 -10.76 9.91 -6.79
N ASN A 143 -11.15 9.55 -5.56
CA ASN A 143 -12.51 9.07 -5.19
C ASN A 143 -13.04 7.86 -5.98
N GLN A 144 -12.19 6.98 -6.48
CA GLN A 144 -12.56 5.85 -7.33
C GLN A 144 -12.35 4.51 -6.59
N ARG A 145 -12.94 4.34 -5.40
CA ARG A 145 -12.67 3.18 -4.52
C ARG A 145 -12.95 1.82 -5.18
N ASP A 146 -14.06 1.70 -5.92
CA ASP A 146 -14.42 0.44 -6.58
C ASP A 146 -13.52 0.18 -7.80
N ALA A 147 -13.21 1.21 -8.55
CA ALA A 147 -12.25 1.14 -9.62
C ALA A 147 -10.85 0.77 -9.12
N ALA A 148 -10.41 1.32 -7.99
CA ALA A 148 -9.14 0.95 -7.34
C ALA A 148 -9.12 -0.54 -6.93
N LEU A 149 -10.24 -1.10 -6.44
CA LEU A 149 -10.33 -2.52 -6.16
C LEU A 149 -10.20 -3.36 -7.43
N CYS A 150 -10.86 -2.96 -8.53
CA CYS A 150 -10.69 -3.60 -9.85
C CYS A 150 -9.21 -3.61 -10.25
N ASP A 151 -8.50 -2.50 -10.03
CA ASP A 151 -7.09 -2.37 -10.41
C ASP A 151 -6.19 -3.32 -9.62
N VAL A 152 -6.42 -3.51 -8.31
CA VAL A 152 -5.69 -4.50 -7.49
C VAL A 152 -6.00 -5.92 -7.95
N GLN A 153 -7.28 -6.25 -8.13
CA GLN A 153 -7.71 -7.57 -8.58
C GLN A 153 -7.09 -7.93 -9.92
N ARG A 154 -7.06 -6.97 -10.86
CA ARG A 154 -6.46 -7.12 -12.18
C ARG A 154 -4.95 -7.29 -12.10
N THR A 155 -4.26 -6.47 -11.30
CA THR A 155 -2.81 -6.53 -11.12
C THR A 155 -2.37 -7.90 -10.60
N ILE A 156 -3.05 -8.46 -9.60
CA ILE A 156 -2.73 -9.80 -9.08
C ILE A 156 -2.95 -10.87 -10.17
N GLY A 157 -4.02 -10.76 -10.95
CA GLY A 157 -4.27 -11.67 -12.07
C GLY A 157 -3.16 -11.62 -13.13
N LEU A 158 -2.73 -10.42 -13.52
CA LEU A 158 -1.62 -10.22 -14.46
C LEU A 158 -0.30 -10.79 -13.96
N LEU A 159 0.04 -10.54 -12.68
CA LEU A 159 1.25 -11.08 -12.07
C LEU A 159 1.25 -12.61 -12.04
N ARG A 160 0.11 -13.25 -11.84
CA ARG A 160 -0.02 -14.71 -11.88
C ARG A 160 0.08 -15.27 -13.29
N ARG A 161 -0.66 -14.69 -14.24
CA ARG A 161 -0.64 -15.11 -15.64
C ARG A 161 0.76 -14.99 -16.24
N ASP A 162 1.38 -13.83 -16.04
CA ASP A 162 2.65 -13.47 -16.65
C ASP A 162 3.85 -13.68 -15.71
N SER A 163 3.71 -14.59 -14.74
CA SER A 163 4.68 -14.79 -13.66
C SER A 163 6.11 -15.05 -14.17
N ALA A 164 6.26 -15.85 -15.24
CA ALA A 164 7.56 -16.10 -15.87
C ALA A 164 8.18 -14.82 -16.46
N LYS A 165 7.37 -13.96 -17.10
CA LYS A 165 7.81 -12.68 -17.67
C LYS A 165 8.33 -11.73 -16.60
N TYR A 166 7.68 -11.71 -15.43
CA TYR A 166 8.01 -10.82 -14.34
C TYR A 166 9.00 -11.41 -13.31
N GLY A 167 9.39 -12.68 -13.49
CA GLY A 167 10.26 -13.38 -12.53
C GLY A 167 9.60 -13.55 -11.16
N VAL A 168 8.27 -13.70 -11.12
CA VAL A 168 7.47 -13.75 -9.89
C VAL A 168 7.00 -15.18 -9.61
N ASP A 169 7.00 -15.58 -8.33
CA ASP A 169 6.34 -16.82 -7.91
C ASP A 169 4.82 -16.60 -7.86
N PRO A 170 4.02 -17.24 -8.72
CA PRO A 170 2.57 -17.03 -8.78
C PRO A 170 1.81 -17.51 -7.54
N LYS A 171 2.47 -18.29 -6.65
CA LYS A 171 1.90 -18.79 -5.40
C LYS A 171 2.24 -17.92 -4.18
N ARG A 172 3.04 -16.87 -4.37
CA ARG A 172 3.49 -15.99 -3.29
C ARG A 172 3.37 -14.52 -3.70
N ILE A 173 2.13 -14.07 -3.92
CA ILE A 173 1.80 -12.68 -4.27
C ILE A 173 0.98 -12.07 -3.15
N GLY A 174 1.58 -11.19 -2.37
CA GLY A 174 0.92 -10.45 -1.29
C GLY A 174 0.55 -9.02 -1.68
N VAL A 175 -0.11 -8.35 -0.74
CA VAL A 175 -0.39 -6.91 -0.82
C VAL A 175 0.11 -6.22 0.44
N ILE A 176 0.71 -5.05 0.30
CA ILE A 176 0.98 -4.12 1.40
C ILE A 176 0.28 -2.79 1.09
N GLY A 177 -0.41 -2.23 2.06
CA GLY A 177 -1.09 -0.95 1.87
C GLY A 177 -0.90 -0.02 3.05
N PHE A 178 -0.96 1.26 2.77
CA PHE A 178 -0.73 2.34 3.72
C PHE A 178 -1.96 3.25 3.80
N SER A 179 -2.49 3.52 5.00
CA SER A 179 -3.63 4.44 5.15
C SER A 179 -4.84 4.02 4.30
N ALA A 180 -5.24 4.84 3.33
CA ALA A 180 -6.26 4.49 2.33
C ALA A 180 -5.85 3.27 1.47
N GLY A 181 -4.55 3.10 1.19
CA GLY A 181 -4.02 1.91 0.54
C GLY A 181 -4.15 0.66 1.43
N ALA A 182 -4.06 0.80 2.76
CA ALA A 182 -4.33 -0.30 3.69
C ALA A 182 -5.81 -0.67 3.71
N ASN A 183 -6.72 0.31 3.63
CA ASN A 183 -8.14 0.07 3.37
C ASN A 183 -8.34 -0.75 2.10
N LEU A 184 -7.66 -0.37 1.01
CA LEU A 184 -7.74 -1.07 -0.27
C LEU A 184 -7.14 -2.49 -0.19
N ALA A 185 -6.04 -2.68 0.55
CA ALA A 185 -5.45 -4.00 0.80
C ALA A 185 -6.43 -4.93 1.53
N VAL A 186 -7.13 -4.42 2.56
CA VAL A 186 -8.18 -5.16 3.27
C VAL A 186 -9.33 -5.49 2.32
N ARG A 187 -9.80 -4.53 1.50
CA ARG A 187 -10.85 -4.79 0.51
C ARG A 187 -10.45 -5.88 -0.48
N ALA A 188 -9.25 -5.80 -1.04
CA ALA A 188 -8.74 -6.82 -1.97
C ALA A 188 -8.64 -8.20 -1.31
N SER A 189 -8.25 -8.25 -0.03
CA SER A 189 -8.09 -9.48 0.74
C SER A 189 -9.42 -10.13 1.16
N THR A 190 -10.51 -9.36 1.23
CA THR A 190 -11.83 -9.84 1.67
C THR A 190 -12.83 -9.99 0.52
N ASN A 191 -12.62 -9.33 -0.63
CA ASN A 191 -13.55 -9.33 -1.77
C ASN A 191 -12.97 -10.03 -3.03
N TRP A 192 -12.03 -10.93 -2.86
CA TRP A 192 -11.36 -11.60 -3.98
C TRP A 192 -12.22 -12.61 -4.74
N ARG A 193 -13.32 -13.10 -4.15
CA ARG A 193 -14.20 -14.09 -4.80
C ARG A 193 -15.00 -13.55 -5.96
N LYS A 194 -15.22 -12.24 -5.98
CA LYS A 194 -16.01 -11.58 -7.03
C LYS A 194 -15.26 -10.36 -7.55
N ARG A 195 -14.98 -10.35 -8.84
CA ARG A 195 -14.48 -9.15 -9.52
C ARG A 195 -15.63 -8.16 -9.69
N LEU A 196 -15.33 -6.87 -9.59
CA LEU A 196 -16.30 -5.79 -9.85
C LEU A 196 -16.35 -5.36 -11.32
N TYR A 197 -15.80 -6.20 -12.22
CA TYR A 197 -15.76 -5.96 -13.66
C TYR A 197 -15.89 -7.28 -14.42
N ASP A 198 -16.32 -7.19 -15.67
CA ASP A 198 -16.44 -8.33 -16.57
C ASP A 198 -15.07 -8.84 -17.03
N ARG A 199 -15.01 -10.13 -17.34
CA ARG A 199 -13.77 -10.76 -17.85
C ARG A 199 -13.25 -10.01 -19.08
N VAL A 200 -11.98 -9.62 -19.05
CA VAL A 200 -11.30 -8.91 -20.14
C VAL A 200 -10.43 -9.86 -20.95
N ASP A 201 -9.64 -10.68 -20.29
CA ASP A 201 -8.74 -11.69 -20.88
C ASP A 201 -8.42 -12.81 -19.87
N ASP A 202 -7.45 -13.67 -20.20
CA ASP A 202 -7.05 -14.84 -19.40
C ASP A 202 -6.34 -14.50 -18.08
N ALA A 203 -5.90 -13.25 -17.84
CA ALA A 203 -5.47 -12.82 -16.51
C ALA A 203 -6.63 -12.82 -15.51
N ASP A 204 -7.86 -12.69 -15.99
CA ASP A 204 -9.04 -12.70 -15.13
C ASP A 204 -9.53 -14.12 -14.80
N ASP A 205 -8.97 -15.13 -15.44
CA ASP A 205 -9.15 -16.53 -15.08
C ASP A 205 -8.24 -16.94 -13.91
N GLN A 206 -7.21 -16.12 -13.62
CA GLN A 206 -6.35 -16.31 -12.47
C GLN A 206 -7.03 -15.83 -11.17
N SER A 207 -6.71 -16.47 -10.04
CA SER A 207 -7.17 -15.99 -8.75
C SER A 207 -6.64 -14.56 -8.48
N CYS A 208 -7.51 -13.65 -8.05
CA CYS A 208 -7.10 -12.32 -7.57
C CYS A 208 -6.96 -12.24 -6.04
N ARG A 209 -7.03 -13.41 -5.33
CA ARG A 209 -6.80 -13.46 -3.90
C ARG A 209 -5.32 -13.23 -3.61
N PRO A 210 -4.95 -12.23 -2.77
CA PRO A 210 -3.59 -12.15 -2.26
C PRO A 210 -3.25 -13.39 -1.42
N ASP A 211 -1.98 -13.80 -1.41
CA ASP A 211 -1.55 -14.94 -0.58
C ASP A 211 -1.27 -14.50 0.87
N PHE A 212 -0.98 -13.22 1.08
CA PHE A 212 -0.85 -12.55 2.38
C PHE A 212 -1.12 -11.06 2.26
N GLN A 213 -1.35 -10.39 3.39
CA GLN A 213 -1.64 -8.95 3.41
C GLN A 213 -0.93 -8.23 4.56
N MET A 214 -0.59 -6.97 4.32
CA MET A 214 0.08 -6.11 5.30
C MET A 214 -0.60 -4.72 5.35
N PRO A 215 -1.73 -4.57 6.03
CA PRO A 215 -2.35 -3.27 6.24
C PRO A 215 -1.60 -2.47 7.31
N ILE A 216 -0.98 -1.37 6.90
CA ILE A 216 -0.18 -0.48 7.72
C ILE A 216 -0.98 0.80 7.98
N TYR A 217 -1.19 1.10 9.25
CA TYR A 217 -2.08 2.18 9.76
C TYR A 217 -3.39 2.29 8.94
N PRO A 218 -4.22 1.21 8.94
CA PRO A 218 -5.42 1.15 8.12
C PRO A 218 -6.42 2.24 8.50
N TRP A 219 -7.11 2.76 7.48
CA TRP A 219 -8.11 3.81 7.60
C TRP A 219 -9.50 3.30 7.20
N ASP A 220 -10.55 3.82 7.85
CA ASP A 220 -11.96 3.76 7.41
C ASP A 220 -12.54 2.33 7.27
N LEU A 221 -12.17 1.39 8.15
CA LEU A 221 -12.74 0.03 8.17
C LEU A 221 -14.04 -0.07 8.98
N PHE A 222 -14.39 0.95 9.74
CA PHE A 222 -15.57 1.02 10.62
C PHE A 222 -16.57 2.08 10.18
N PRO A 223 -17.84 1.98 10.61
CA PRO A 223 -18.82 3.03 10.41
C PRO A 223 -18.33 4.39 10.94
N LYS A 224 -18.66 5.48 10.23
CA LYS A 224 -18.23 6.84 10.58
C LYS A 224 -18.67 7.32 11.98
N ASN A 225 -19.70 6.71 12.54
CA ASN A 225 -20.22 7.00 13.87
C ASN A 225 -19.59 6.15 14.99
N LEU A 226 -18.55 5.38 14.67
CA LEU A 226 -17.81 4.66 15.69
C LEU A 226 -17.20 5.66 16.67
N ARG A 227 -17.55 5.52 17.96
CA ARG A 227 -16.92 6.25 19.05
C ARG A 227 -15.83 5.37 19.66
N LYS A 228 -14.79 5.99 20.26
CA LYS A 228 -13.66 5.27 20.86
C LYS A 228 -14.05 4.24 21.93
N ASP A 229 -15.20 4.42 22.54
CA ASP A 229 -15.76 3.58 23.60
C ASP A 229 -16.83 2.60 23.10
N ASN A 230 -17.14 2.59 21.81
CA ASN A 230 -18.13 1.67 21.24
C ASN A 230 -17.53 0.27 21.01
N LEU A 231 -17.85 -0.66 21.88
CA LEU A 231 -17.57 -2.08 21.72
C LEU A 231 -18.89 -2.86 21.63
N PRO A 232 -18.96 -3.96 20.85
CA PRO A 232 -17.88 -4.57 20.06
C PRO A 232 -17.53 -3.80 18.78
N LEU A 233 -16.24 -3.88 18.38
CA LEU A 233 -15.76 -3.32 17.12
C LEU A 233 -16.28 -4.17 15.94
N VAL A 234 -17.21 -3.64 15.17
CA VAL A 234 -17.80 -4.31 14.02
C VAL A 234 -17.38 -3.62 12.74
N LEU A 235 -16.73 -4.36 11.86
CA LEU A 235 -16.32 -3.88 10.53
C LEU A 235 -17.55 -3.50 9.68
N LYS A 236 -17.37 -2.56 8.75
CA LYS A 236 -18.37 -2.33 7.71
C LYS A 236 -18.63 -3.62 6.92
N PRO A 237 -19.85 -3.80 6.39
CA PRO A 237 -20.18 -4.96 5.54
C PRO A 237 -19.29 -5.12 4.32
N ASP A 238 -18.64 -4.04 3.89
CA ASP A 238 -17.69 -4.02 2.75
C ASP A 238 -16.44 -4.89 2.96
N TYR A 239 -16.20 -5.37 4.19
CA TYR A 239 -15.04 -6.18 4.56
C TYR A 239 -15.46 -7.55 5.11
N PRO A 240 -15.98 -8.47 4.26
CA PRO A 240 -16.42 -9.80 4.68
C PRO A 240 -15.20 -10.69 5.02
N VAL A 241 -14.83 -10.73 6.30
CA VAL A 241 -13.75 -11.58 6.80
C VAL A 241 -14.26 -13.01 7.02
N ASP A 242 -13.51 -14.00 6.49
CA ASP A 242 -13.76 -15.41 6.71
C ASP A 242 -12.45 -16.22 6.81
N ARG A 243 -12.53 -17.55 6.94
CA ARG A 243 -11.38 -18.44 7.09
C ARG A 243 -10.41 -18.45 5.90
N GLU A 244 -10.86 -18.01 4.72
CA GLU A 244 -10.05 -17.96 3.51
C GLU A 244 -9.46 -16.56 3.28
N THR A 245 -9.75 -15.60 4.16
CA THR A 245 -9.05 -14.30 4.18
C THR A 245 -7.56 -14.54 4.40
N PRO A 246 -6.65 -13.91 3.62
CA PRO A 246 -5.21 -14.14 3.71
C PRO A 246 -4.63 -13.83 5.10
N PRO A 247 -3.54 -14.51 5.52
CA PRO A 247 -2.76 -14.14 6.69
C PRO A 247 -2.36 -12.66 6.67
N ALA A 248 -2.34 -12.03 7.85
CA ALA A 248 -2.14 -10.58 7.95
C ALA A 248 -1.04 -10.17 8.93
N PHE A 249 -0.26 -9.15 8.53
CA PHE A 249 0.56 -8.34 9.41
C PHE A 249 -0.06 -6.95 9.51
N ILE A 250 -0.48 -6.54 10.70
CA ILE A 250 -1.21 -5.29 10.94
C ILE A 250 -0.37 -4.42 11.87
N MET A 251 -0.26 -3.13 11.54
CA MET A 251 0.46 -2.19 12.40
C MET A 251 -0.22 -0.83 12.46
N GLN A 252 -0.24 -0.19 13.63
CA GLN A 252 -0.73 1.18 13.82
C GLN A 252 -0.14 1.80 15.09
N ALA A 253 -0.06 3.14 15.14
CA ALA A 253 0.23 3.89 16.36
C ALA A 253 -1.07 4.16 17.14
N GLN A 254 -0.97 4.21 18.50
CA GLN A 254 -2.12 4.49 19.35
C GLN A 254 -2.61 5.93 19.19
N ASP A 255 -1.71 6.87 18.89
CA ASP A 255 -2.00 8.29 18.68
C ASP A 255 -2.38 8.65 17.24
N ASP A 256 -2.57 7.63 16.37
CA ASP A 256 -2.99 7.83 14.98
C ASP A 256 -4.42 8.41 14.93
N PHE A 257 -4.60 9.50 14.18
CA PHE A 257 -5.92 10.11 13.98
C PHE A 257 -6.90 9.20 13.22
N CYS A 258 -6.39 8.17 12.51
CA CYS A 258 -7.20 7.15 11.84
C CYS A 258 -7.80 6.11 12.80
N MET A 259 -7.62 6.32 14.11
CA MET A 259 -8.14 5.47 15.20
C MET A 259 -7.52 4.07 15.21
N VAL A 260 -6.74 3.78 16.24
CA VAL A 260 -6.10 2.47 16.45
C VAL A 260 -7.09 1.31 16.50
N GLU A 261 -8.32 1.59 16.90
CA GLU A 261 -9.45 0.65 16.89
C GLU A 261 -9.66 0.00 15.51
N THR A 262 -9.26 0.69 14.44
CA THR A 262 -9.32 0.16 13.07
C THR A 262 -8.45 -1.09 12.92
N ALA A 263 -7.20 -1.03 13.37
CA ALA A 263 -6.28 -2.17 13.36
C ALA A 263 -6.73 -3.28 14.33
N VAL A 264 -7.10 -2.91 15.55
CA VAL A 264 -7.53 -3.84 16.61
C VAL A 264 -8.77 -4.62 16.17
N GLY A 265 -9.78 -3.93 15.67
CA GLY A 265 -11.03 -4.58 15.27
C GLY A 265 -10.86 -5.48 14.04
N TYR A 266 -10.03 -5.09 13.08
CA TYR A 266 -9.70 -5.96 11.96
C TYR A 266 -8.98 -7.24 12.42
N TYR A 267 -7.99 -7.11 13.30
CA TYR A 267 -7.31 -8.24 13.92
C TYR A 267 -8.30 -9.18 14.63
N LEU A 268 -9.23 -8.63 15.43
CA LEU A 268 -10.23 -9.43 16.14
C LEU A 268 -11.16 -10.20 15.19
N ALA A 269 -11.52 -9.58 14.05
CA ALA A 269 -12.31 -10.24 13.02
C ALA A 269 -11.53 -11.41 12.37
N LEU A 270 -10.27 -11.20 12.01
CA LEU A 270 -9.38 -12.24 11.49
C LEU A 270 -9.20 -13.39 12.48
N ARG A 271 -8.94 -13.09 13.76
CA ARG A 271 -8.80 -14.07 14.83
C ARG A 271 -10.08 -14.90 15.00
N LYS A 272 -11.25 -14.24 14.98
CA LYS A 272 -12.56 -14.93 15.03
C LYS A 272 -12.77 -15.89 13.86
N ALA A 273 -12.27 -15.52 12.68
CA ALA A 273 -12.32 -16.37 11.48
C ALA A 273 -11.23 -17.46 11.43
N GLY A 274 -10.34 -17.54 12.42
CA GLY A 274 -9.25 -18.50 12.47
C GLY A 274 -8.07 -18.16 11.54
N VAL A 275 -7.97 -16.92 11.06
CA VAL A 275 -6.89 -16.47 10.19
C VAL A 275 -5.65 -16.13 11.00
N LYS A 276 -4.49 -16.67 10.61
CA LYS A 276 -3.19 -16.32 11.23
C LYS A 276 -2.87 -14.86 10.97
N SER A 277 -2.69 -14.08 12.04
CA SER A 277 -2.41 -12.64 11.93
C SER A 277 -1.53 -12.16 13.08
N ALA A 278 -0.69 -11.17 12.78
CA ALA A 278 0.09 -10.41 13.76
C ALA A 278 -0.48 -9.00 13.86
N LEU A 279 -0.51 -8.46 15.09
CA LEU A 279 -0.90 -7.08 15.35
C LEU A 279 0.19 -6.39 16.17
N HIS A 280 0.68 -5.26 15.67
CA HIS A 280 1.66 -4.41 16.33
C HIS A 280 1.06 -3.03 16.60
N ILE A 281 0.94 -2.67 17.87
CA ILE A 281 0.49 -1.35 18.29
C ILE A 281 1.65 -0.66 19.02
N TYR A 282 1.99 0.52 18.55
CA TYR A 282 3.02 1.38 19.15
C TYR A 282 2.38 2.54 19.89
N PRO A 283 2.97 3.01 21.01
CA PRO A 283 2.33 4.02 21.85
C PRO A 283 2.17 5.38 21.16
N TRP A 284 3.10 5.76 20.27
CA TRP A 284 3.02 6.97 19.47
C TRP A 284 3.84 6.82 18.17
N GLY A 285 3.55 7.66 17.20
CA GLY A 285 4.18 7.69 15.87
C GLY A 285 3.31 8.43 14.86
N GLY A 286 2.06 8.71 15.19
CA GLY A 286 1.12 9.40 14.33
C GLY A 286 0.75 8.58 13.10
N HIS A 287 0.71 9.22 11.93
CA HIS A 287 0.21 8.65 10.68
C HIS A 287 1.08 9.01 9.47
N GLY A 288 1.12 8.11 8.48
CA GLY A 288 1.64 8.43 7.15
C GLY A 288 3.17 8.57 7.07
N TYR A 289 3.92 7.88 7.90
CA TYR A 289 5.39 7.96 7.96
C TYR A 289 6.10 6.97 7.01
N GLY A 290 5.43 5.93 6.50
CA GLY A 290 6.08 4.90 5.67
C GLY A 290 7.21 4.19 6.43
N LEU A 291 8.40 4.16 5.83
CA LEU A 291 9.63 3.65 6.44
C LEU A 291 10.50 4.73 7.08
N ARG A 292 10.08 6.00 7.02
CA ARG A 292 10.89 7.12 7.47
C ARG A 292 10.95 7.15 8.98
N ARG A 293 12.17 7.22 9.52
CA ARG A 293 12.41 7.27 10.96
C ARG A 293 12.21 8.69 11.48
N LEU A 294 11.33 8.81 12.45
CA LEU A 294 10.95 10.09 13.06
C LEU A 294 11.38 10.17 14.53
N GLY A 295 12.17 9.22 15.03
CA GLY A 295 12.53 9.11 16.44
C GLY A 295 11.38 8.61 17.31
N THR A 296 10.48 7.81 16.74
CA THR A 296 9.28 7.30 17.41
C THR A 296 9.37 5.78 17.63
N PRO A 297 8.58 5.20 18.54
CA PRO A 297 8.50 3.75 18.68
C PRO A 297 8.08 3.02 17.40
N CYS A 298 7.39 3.70 16.49
CA CYS A 298 7.00 3.12 15.22
C CYS A 298 8.19 2.84 14.27
N ASP A 299 9.36 3.42 14.50
CA ASP A 299 10.52 3.30 13.61
C ASP A 299 11.00 1.86 13.41
N VAL A 300 10.61 0.94 14.29
CA VAL A 300 11.03 -0.48 14.26
C VAL A 300 9.99 -1.41 13.59
N TRP A 301 8.86 -0.88 13.12
CA TRP A 301 7.81 -1.73 12.54
C TRP A 301 8.28 -2.55 11.35
N SER A 302 9.19 -1.99 10.54
CA SER A 302 9.71 -2.65 9.35
C SER A 302 10.58 -3.86 9.68
N ASP A 303 11.24 -3.88 10.83
CA ASP A 303 12.03 -5.04 11.29
C ASP A 303 11.10 -6.20 11.66
N ALA A 304 10.04 -5.93 12.42
CA ALA A 304 9.01 -6.92 12.75
C ALA A 304 8.29 -7.44 11.48
N ALA A 305 8.02 -6.56 10.52
CA ALA A 305 7.43 -6.93 9.24
C ALA A 305 8.36 -7.81 8.40
N ALA A 306 9.66 -7.50 8.35
CA ALA A 306 10.66 -8.32 7.66
C ALA A 306 10.76 -9.72 8.27
N ASP A 307 10.74 -9.83 9.60
CA ASP A 307 10.74 -11.13 10.28
C ASP A 307 9.47 -11.92 10.00
N TRP A 308 8.31 -11.26 9.99
CA TRP A 308 7.05 -11.92 9.63
C TRP A 308 7.07 -12.43 8.18
N LEU A 309 7.60 -11.66 7.23
CA LEU A 309 7.71 -12.06 5.83
C LEU A 309 8.59 -13.31 5.63
N LYS A 310 9.63 -13.51 6.46
CA LYS A 310 10.44 -14.74 6.43
C LYS A 310 9.62 -16.00 6.77
N GLY A 311 8.56 -15.85 7.55
CA GLY A 311 7.64 -16.92 7.92
C GLY A 311 6.55 -17.21 6.86
N ILE A 312 6.38 -16.34 5.87
CA ILE A 312 5.46 -16.53 4.73
C ILE A 312 6.17 -17.42 3.69
N ARG A 313 6.12 -18.72 3.90
CA ARG A 313 6.71 -19.74 3.01
C ARG A 313 5.64 -20.67 2.49
#